data_b4c31609ebd42255fdb2d3afd45eb224
#
_entry.id   b4c31609ebd42255fdb2d3afd45eb224
#
_cell.length_a   1.000
_cell.length_b   1.000
_cell.length_c   1.000
_cell.angle_alpha   90.00
_cell.angle_beta   90.00
_cell.angle_gamma   90.00
#
_symmetry.space_group_name_H-M   'P 1'
#
loop_
_entity.id
_entity.type
_entity.pdbx_description
1 polymer ?
#
loop_
_entity_poly.entity_id
_entity_poly.type
_entity_poly.pdbx_seq_one_letter_code
_entity_poly.pdbx_strand_id
1 'polypeptide(L)'
;EEEHEDEEHEEHDHGGLILAEYEQEDASFSGYEFEIGTSFDFDMGQLTLTYSRDQTNASLDSGPRVPRLAPARDTFSVDGSISGFDTRLSYQRVSDQSKVAPSEEPTDGYDMLNLSITRTFALGASELDVTVFGRNLLDEVARRHTSYVKEEAPLPGRNLGVKLYYRL
;
A
#
# COMPACT_ATOMS: atom_id res chain seq x y z
N GLU A 1 31.46 39.52 -42.64
CA GLU A 1 31.42 39.73 -41.16
C GLU A 1 30.04 39.29 -40.70
N GLU A 2 29.96 38.07 -40.20
CA GLU A 2 28.76 37.52 -39.55
C GLU A 2 29.00 37.64 -38.05
N GLU A 3 28.22 38.49 -37.39
CA GLU A 3 28.19 38.64 -35.94
C GLU A 3 27.39 37.48 -35.36
N HIS A 4 28.08 36.55 -34.67
CA HIS A 4 27.48 35.56 -33.82
C HIS A 4 27.07 36.26 -32.52
N GLU A 5 25.77 36.45 -32.32
CA GLU A 5 25.21 36.79 -31.02
C GLU A 5 25.24 35.50 -30.15
N ASP A 6 26.17 35.48 -29.21
CA ASP A 6 26.19 34.50 -28.12
C ASP A 6 24.97 34.79 -27.19
N GLU A 7 23.93 34.01 -27.32
CA GLU A 7 22.85 34.00 -26.34
C GLU A 7 23.41 33.40 -25.02
N GLU A 8 23.76 34.28 -24.09
CA GLU A 8 24.06 33.91 -22.71
C GLU A 8 22.78 33.37 -22.08
N HIS A 9 22.71 32.02 -21.94
CA HIS A 9 21.72 31.37 -21.09
C HIS A 9 22.01 31.77 -19.64
N GLU A 10 21.30 32.79 -19.14
CA GLU A 10 21.25 33.07 -17.71
C GLU A 10 20.71 31.83 -16.98
N GLU A 11 21.60 31.07 -16.33
CA GLU A 11 21.22 30.06 -15.34
C GLU A 11 20.54 30.78 -14.19
N HIS A 12 19.21 30.87 -14.21
CA HIS A 12 18.44 31.34 -13.07
C HIS A 12 18.60 30.34 -11.93
N ASP A 13 19.45 30.68 -10.95
CA ASP A 13 19.51 30.00 -9.66
C ASP A 13 18.15 30.19 -8.94
N HIS A 14 17.29 29.17 -9.04
CA HIS A 14 15.98 29.16 -8.42
C HIS A 14 16.03 28.90 -6.90
N GLY A 15 17.18 29.10 -6.25
CA GLY A 15 17.30 29.00 -4.80
C GLY A 15 16.93 27.63 -4.23
N GLY A 16 17.20 26.56 -4.96
CA GLY A 16 16.90 25.17 -4.55
C GLY A 16 15.43 24.77 -4.68
N LEU A 17 14.58 25.61 -5.28
CA LEU A 17 13.18 25.26 -5.58
C LEU A 17 13.12 24.39 -6.83
N ILE A 18 12.33 23.31 -6.77
CA ILE A 18 12.05 22.47 -7.93
C ILE A 18 10.97 23.16 -8.76
N LEU A 19 11.29 23.47 -10.03
CA LEU A 19 10.29 23.95 -10.98
C LEU A 19 9.36 22.77 -11.30
N ALA A 20 8.05 22.93 -11.03
CA ALA A 20 7.02 21.98 -11.41
C ALA A 20 6.16 22.60 -12.51
N GLU A 21 6.06 21.92 -13.65
CA GLU A 21 5.18 22.28 -14.75
C GLU A 21 3.99 21.31 -14.77
N TYR A 22 2.78 21.85 -14.97
CA TYR A 22 1.56 21.07 -15.12
C TYR A 22 1.26 20.90 -16.60
N GLU A 23 1.34 19.68 -17.09
CA GLU A 23 0.94 19.33 -18.45
C GLU A 23 -0.34 18.50 -18.39
N GLN A 24 -1.22 18.71 -19.38
CA GLN A 24 -2.40 17.89 -19.60
C GLN A 24 -2.15 16.99 -20.80
N GLU A 25 -2.27 15.69 -20.60
CA GLU A 25 -2.09 14.69 -21.64
C GLU A 25 -3.10 13.55 -21.46
N ASP A 26 -3.54 12.98 -22.58
CA ASP A 26 -4.39 11.79 -22.57
C ASP A 26 -3.58 10.55 -22.13
N ALA A 27 -4.23 9.66 -21.42
CA ALA A 27 -3.61 8.45 -20.89
C ALA A 27 -4.53 7.23 -21.05
N SER A 28 -3.92 6.10 -21.36
CA SER A 28 -4.60 4.81 -21.44
C SER A 28 -4.31 3.96 -20.21
N PHE A 29 -5.38 3.48 -19.55
CA PHE A 29 -5.30 2.61 -18.39
C PHE A 29 -5.88 1.24 -18.72
N SER A 30 -5.22 0.18 -18.24
CA SER A 30 -5.70 -1.18 -18.29
C SER A 30 -5.31 -1.94 -17.02
N GLY A 31 -6.15 -2.87 -16.59
CA GLY A 31 -5.86 -3.63 -15.38
C GLY A 31 -6.91 -4.68 -15.09
N TYR A 32 -6.71 -5.39 -14.01
CA TYR A 32 -7.67 -6.35 -13.48
C TYR A 32 -7.61 -6.38 -11.96
N GLU A 33 -8.72 -6.75 -11.37
CA GLU A 33 -8.87 -7.12 -9.97
C GLU A 33 -9.54 -8.49 -9.92
N PHE A 34 -9.02 -9.35 -9.06
CA PHE A 34 -9.54 -10.70 -8.88
C PHE A 34 -9.58 -11.03 -7.39
N GLU A 35 -10.68 -11.61 -6.94
CA GLU A 35 -10.82 -12.11 -5.57
C GLU A 35 -11.50 -13.49 -5.59
N ILE A 36 -11.00 -14.41 -4.78
CA ILE A 36 -11.62 -15.69 -4.50
C ILE A 36 -11.54 -15.99 -3.02
N GLY A 37 -12.63 -16.50 -2.47
CA GLY A 37 -12.69 -16.87 -1.06
C GLY A 37 -13.49 -18.15 -0.84
N THR A 38 -13.24 -18.79 0.30
CA THR A 38 -14.02 -19.93 0.77
C THR A 38 -14.13 -19.91 2.28
N SER A 39 -15.25 -20.38 2.80
CA SER A 39 -15.50 -20.45 4.24
C SER A 39 -15.73 -21.90 4.66
N PHE A 40 -15.26 -22.23 5.87
CA PHE A 40 -15.41 -23.51 6.51
C PHE A 40 -16.09 -23.31 7.86
N ASP A 41 -17.19 -24.02 8.09
CA ASP A 41 -17.90 -24.03 9.36
C ASP A 41 -17.49 -25.24 10.19
N PHE A 42 -17.25 -25.02 11.47
CA PHE A 42 -16.87 -26.03 12.45
C PHE A 42 -17.78 -25.89 13.70
N ASP A 43 -17.85 -26.88 14.55
CA ASP A 43 -18.61 -26.83 15.80
C ASP A 43 -18.20 -25.64 16.70
N MET A 44 -16.95 -25.21 16.61
CA MET A 44 -16.41 -24.14 17.44
C MET A 44 -16.36 -22.78 16.74
N GLY A 45 -16.83 -22.66 15.49
CA GLY A 45 -16.83 -21.39 14.73
C GLY A 45 -16.62 -21.53 13.25
N GLN A 46 -16.17 -20.45 12.63
CA GLN A 46 -15.98 -20.33 11.18
C GLN A 46 -14.57 -19.87 10.85
N LEU A 47 -14.03 -20.33 9.72
CA LEU A 47 -12.79 -19.86 9.10
C LEU A 47 -13.05 -19.48 7.66
N THR A 48 -12.60 -18.28 7.26
CA THR A 48 -12.66 -17.80 5.88
C THR A 48 -11.25 -17.57 5.34
N LEU A 49 -10.98 -18.12 4.18
CA LEU A 49 -9.74 -17.89 3.43
C LEU A 49 -10.06 -17.03 2.22
N THR A 50 -9.30 -15.98 1.99
CA THR A 50 -9.46 -15.10 0.83
C THR A 50 -8.11 -14.86 0.17
N TYR A 51 -8.08 -14.93 -1.14
CA TYR A 51 -6.97 -14.47 -1.97
C TYR A 51 -7.48 -13.40 -2.93
N SER A 52 -6.75 -12.29 -3.01
CA SER A 52 -7.02 -11.26 -4.02
C SER A 52 -5.73 -10.83 -4.70
N ARG A 53 -5.87 -10.41 -5.96
CA ARG A 53 -4.81 -9.81 -6.74
C ARG A 53 -5.34 -8.63 -7.53
N ASP A 54 -4.59 -7.53 -7.50
CA ASP A 54 -4.85 -6.35 -8.32
C ASP A 54 -3.59 -5.96 -9.09
N GLN A 55 -3.80 -5.47 -10.31
CA GLN A 55 -2.74 -4.93 -11.16
C GLN A 55 -3.31 -3.88 -12.10
N THR A 56 -2.63 -2.75 -12.19
CA THR A 56 -2.95 -1.66 -13.13
C THR A 56 -1.72 -1.34 -13.97
N ASN A 57 -1.93 -1.08 -15.26
CA ASN A 57 -0.94 -0.56 -16.19
C ASN A 57 -1.48 0.72 -16.79
N ALA A 58 -0.62 1.70 -17.00
CA ALA A 58 -0.99 2.93 -17.67
C ALA A 58 0.19 3.49 -18.49
N SER A 59 -0.15 4.19 -19.56
CA SER A 59 0.80 4.93 -20.39
C SER A 59 0.16 6.22 -20.86
N LEU A 60 0.97 7.24 -21.02
CA LEU A 60 0.60 8.48 -21.70
C LEU A 60 0.56 8.24 -23.21
N ASP A 61 -0.20 9.02 -23.95
CA ASP A 61 -0.29 8.90 -25.42
C ASP A 61 1.04 9.25 -26.09
N SER A 62 1.87 10.10 -25.49
CA SER A 62 3.24 10.37 -25.91
C SER A 62 4.21 9.18 -25.72
N GLY A 63 3.77 8.11 -25.02
CA GLY A 63 4.51 6.86 -24.81
C GLY A 63 5.12 6.64 -23.43
N PRO A 64 5.50 7.61 -22.61
CA PRO A 64 5.99 7.44 -21.25
C PRO A 64 4.97 6.79 -20.31
N ARG A 65 5.44 6.30 -19.17
CA ARG A 65 4.59 5.75 -18.12
C ARG A 65 3.90 6.87 -17.34
N VAL A 66 2.68 6.61 -16.88
CA VAL A 66 1.99 7.47 -15.92
C VAL A 66 2.75 7.39 -14.58
N PRO A 67 3.14 8.51 -13.97
CA PRO A 67 3.87 8.50 -12.70
C PRO A 67 3.00 7.97 -11.55
N ARG A 68 3.65 7.39 -10.54
CA ARG A 68 3.04 6.86 -9.31
C ARG A 68 1.97 5.81 -9.51
N LEU A 69 2.11 5.01 -10.55
CA LEU A 69 1.22 3.88 -10.79
C LEU A 69 1.45 2.82 -9.73
N ALA A 70 0.37 2.36 -9.07
CA ALA A 70 0.47 1.35 -8.05
C ALA A 70 1.05 0.03 -8.61
N PRO A 71 2.04 -0.59 -7.94
CA PRO A 71 2.55 -1.90 -8.32
C PRO A 71 1.49 -2.99 -8.12
N ALA A 72 1.67 -4.12 -8.80
CA ALA A 72 0.81 -5.29 -8.60
C ALA A 72 0.88 -5.79 -7.16
N ARG A 73 -0.25 -6.26 -6.64
CA ARG A 73 -0.39 -6.66 -5.25
C ARG A 73 -1.18 -7.96 -5.14
N ASP A 74 -0.64 -8.90 -4.39
CA ASP A 74 -1.30 -10.13 -3.96
C ASP A 74 -1.63 -10.01 -2.47
N THR A 75 -2.85 -10.38 -2.07
CA THR A 75 -3.25 -10.39 -0.66
C THR A 75 -3.87 -11.74 -0.30
N PHE A 76 -3.36 -12.36 0.76
CA PHE A 76 -3.90 -13.56 1.36
C PHE A 76 -4.44 -13.20 2.74
N SER A 77 -5.69 -13.53 3.02
CA SER A 77 -6.32 -13.30 4.31
C SER A 77 -6.89 -14.58 4.89
N VAL A 78 -6.77 -14.70 6.19
CA VAL A 78 -7.42 -15.72 7.00
C VAL A 78 -8.21 -15.02 8.09
N ASP A 79 -9.53 -15.10 8.01
CA ASP A 79 -10.46 -14.57 9.00
C ASP A 79 -11.08 -15.76 9.77
N GLY A 80 -11.00 -15.75 11.08
CA GLY A 80 -11.55 -16.81 11.92
C GLY A 80 -12.34 -16.24 13.09
N SER A 81 -13.55 -16.79 13.31
CA SER A 81 -14.32 -16.58 14.54
C SER A 81 -14.48 -17.92 15.23
N ILE A 82 -13.57 -18.24 16.15
CA ILE A 82 -13.46 -19.57 16.77
C ILE A 82 -13.40 -19.44 18.29
N SER A 83 -14.30 -20.12 19.00
CA SER A 83 -14.32 -20.18 20.46
C SER A 83 -14.36 -18.80 21.13
N GLY A 84 -15.02 -17.82 20.51
CA GLY A 84 -15.15 -16.44 21.00
C GLY A 84 -13.90 -15.57 20.76
N PHE A 85 -13.00 -16.01 19.92
CA PHE A 85 -11.90 -15.21 19.40
C PHE A 85 -12.15 -14.86 17.93
N ASP A 86 -12.11 -13.58 17.60
CA ASP A 86 -12.09 -13.09 16.22
C ASP A 86 -10.65 -12.79 15.82
N THR A 87 -10.17 -13.50 14.81
CA THR A 87 -8.79 -13.44 14.36
C THR A 87 -8.75 -13.05 12.90
N ARG A 88 -7.87 -12.11 12.55
CA ARG A 88 -7.52 -11.79 11.17
C ARG A 88 -6.00 -11.85 10.99
N LEU A 89 -5.56 -12.73 10.10
CA LEU A 89 -4.20 -12.77 9.58
C LEU A 89 -4.23 -12.28 8.13
N SER A 90 -3.36 -11.34 7.77
CA SER A 90 -3.24 -10.81 6.41
C SER A 90 -1.77 -10.81 6.00
N TYR A 91 -1.48 -11.47 4.89
CA TYR A 91 -0.20 -11.41 4.21
C TYR A 91 -0.38 -10.72 2.86
N GLN A 92 0.39 -9.67 2.62
CA GLN A 92 0.35 -8.91 1.38
C GLN A 92 1.75 -8.91 0.77
N ARG A 93 1.82 -9.27 -0.50
CA ARG A 93 3.01 -9.14 -1.33
C ARG A 93 2.78 -8.03 -2.35
N VAL A 94 3.61 -7.02 -2.30
CA VAL A 94 3.64 -5.92 -3.27
C VAL A 94 4.86 -6.12 -4.16
N SER A 95 4.64 -6.14 -5.48
CA SER A 95 5.73 -6.28 -6.46
C SER A 95 6.62 -5.06 -6.47
N ASP A 96 7.84 -5.21 -6.98
CA ASP A 96 8.67 -4.07 -7.39
C ASP A 96 7.97 -3.24 -8.46
N GLN A 97 8.25 -1.95 -8.50
CA GLN A 97 7.84 -1.06 -9.57
C GLN A 97 9.07 -0.46 -10.23
N SER A 98 9.51 -1.15 -11.28
CA SER A 98 10.67 -0.78 -12.09
C SER A 98 10.28 -0.06 -13.40
N LYS A 99 9.00 -0.16 -13.80
CA LYS A 99 8.46 0.50 -14.99
C LYS A 99 7.86 1.85 -14.61
N VAL A 100 8.71 2.84 -14.42
CA VAL A 100 8.36 4.17 -13.89
C VAL A 100 8.41 5.25 -14.97
N ALA A 101 7.85 6.43 -14.67
CA ALA A 101 8.00 7.61 -15.51
C ALA A 101 9.46 8.12 -15.51
N PRO A 102 9.89 8.89 -16.54
CA PRO A 102 11.28 9.38 -16.64
C PRO A 102 11.79 10.17 -15.43
N SER A 103 10.88 10.85 -14.72
CA SER A 103 11.18 11.67 -13.53
C SER A 103 10.93 10.94 -12.22
N GLU A 104 10.78 9.62 -12.24
CA GLU A 104 10.38 8.83 -11.08
C GLU A 104 11.39 7.73 -10.78
N GLU A 105 11.76 7.59 -9.50
CA GLU A 105 12.60 6.51 -9.03
C GLU A 105 11.80 5.21 -8.87
N PRO A 106 12.37 4.04 -9.22
CA PRO A 106 11.76 2.75 -8.97
C PRO A 106 11.67 2.46 -7.47
N THR A 107 10.83 1.49 -7.09
CA THR A 107 10.76 0.98 -5.72
C THR A 107 10.82 -0.53 -5.71
N ASP A 108 11.52 -1.07 -4.70
CA ASP A 108 11.53 -2.50 -4.44
C ASP A 108 10.15 -3.00 -3.99
N GLY A 109 9.87 -4.25 -4.27
CA GLY A 109 8.74 -4.96 -3.70
C GLY A 109 8.93 -5.22 -2.21
N TYR A 110 7.84 -5.54 -1.52
CA TYR A 110 7.88 -5.88 -0.09
C TYR A 110 6.77 -6.83 0.29
N ASP A 111 6.97 -7.52 1.40
CA ASP A 111 6.02 -8.43 2.03
C ASP A 111 5.52 -7.84 3.37
N MET A 112 4.22 -7.82 3.58
CA MET A 112 3.62 -7.27 4.79
C MET A 112 2.75 -8.31 5.48
N LEU A 113 3.11 -8.69 6.72
CA LEU A 113 2.33 -9.60 7.54
C LEU A 113 1.70 -8.85 8.71
N ASN A 114 0.36 -8.96 8.84
CA ASN A 114 -0.40 -8.36 9.91
C ASN A 114 -1.27 -9.41 10.60
N LEU A 115 -1.41 -9.31 11.92
CA LEU A 115 -2.26 -10.18 12.73
C LEU A 115 -3.07 -9.32 13.70
N SER A 116 -4.35 -9.65 13.89
CA SER A 116 -5.15 -9.16 15.01
C SER A 116 -5.99 -10.28 15.59
N ILE A 117 -6.10 -10.28 16.93
CA ILE A 117 -6.93 -11.22 17.68
C ILE A 117 -7.76 -10.42 18.66
N THR A 118 -9.08 -10.52 18.55
CA THR A 118 -10.04 -9.84 19.42
C THR A 118 -10.82 -10.84 20.25
N ARG A 119 -11.09 -10.49 21.50
CA ARG A 119 -12.03 -11.21 22.36
C ARG A 119 -12.97 -10.22 23.03
N THR A 120 -14.26 -10.50 22.97
CA THR A 120 -15.30 -9.73 23.67
C THR A 120 -15.59 -10.39 25.02
N PHE A 121 -15.59 -9.59 26.07
CA PHE A 121 -15.95 -9.96 27.43
C PHE A 121 -17.24 -9.28 27.81
N ALA A 122 -18.27 -10.05 28.21
CA ALA A 122 -19.50 -9.50 28.75
C ALA A 122 -19.27 -9.08 30.22
N LEU A 123 -19.60 -7.84 30.57
CA LEU A 123 -19.44 -7.23 31.88
C LEU A 123 -20.80 -6.71 32.38
N GLY A 124 -21.71 -7.63 32.65
CA GLY A 124 -23.11 -7.30 33.01
C GLY A 124 -23.89 -6.79 31.81
N ALA A 125 -24.31 -5.50 31.83
CA ALA A 125 -24.98 -4.84 30.70
C ALA A 125 -24.02 -4.22 29.69
N SER A 126 -22.71 -4.28 29.95
CA SER A 126 -21.65 -3.69 29.17
C SER A 126 -20.75 -4.76 28.51
N GLU A 127 -19.97 -4.37 27.53
CA GLU A 127 -19.03 -5.25 26.84
C GLU A 127 -17.64 -4.61 26.73
N LEU A 128 -16.61 -5.43 26.85
CA LEU A 128 -15.21 -5.04 26.65
C LEU A 128 -14.59 -5.88 25.56
N ASP A 129 -14.22 -5.23 24.43
CA ASP A 129 -13.40 -5.84 23.41
C ASP A 129 -11.93 -5.60 23.72
N VAL A 130 -11.16 -6.66 23.78
CA VAL A 130 -9.71 -6.64 23.91
C VAL A 130 -9.11 -7.16 22.61
N THR A 131 -8.39 -6.28 21.89
CA THR A 131 -7.68 -6.67 20.65
C THR A 131 -6.19 -6.57 20.88
N VAL A 132 -5.48 -7.68 20.62
CA VAL A 132 -4.02 -7.70 20.47
C VAL A 132 -3.73 -7.68 18.98
N PHE A 133 -2.80 -6.84 18.54
CA PHE A 133 -2.44 -6.75 17.12
C PHE A 133 -0.94 -6.62 16.90
N GLY A 134 -0.51 -7.09 15.73
CA GLY A 134 0.81 -6.86 15.18
C GLY A 134 0.70 -6.41 13.73
N ARG A 135 1.43 -5.36 13.37
CA ARG A 135 1.55 -4.86 12.01
C ARG A 135 2.98 -4.92 11.56
N ASN A 136 3.17 -5.20 10.27
CA ASN A 136 4.49 -5.37 9.68
C ASN A 136 5.35 -6.35 10.52
N LEU A 137 4.81 -7.54 10.80
CA LEU A 137 5.46 -8.54 11.66
C LEU A 137 6.80 -9.04 11.09
N LEU A 138 7.01 -8.91 9.78
CA LEU A 138 8.26 -9.26 9.09
C LEU A 138 9.33 -8.17 9.25
N ASP A 139 8.95 -6.98 9.74
CA ASP A 139 9.85 -5.81 9.92
C ASP A 139 10.46 -5.31 8.62
N GLU A 140 9.69 -5.38 7.55
CA GLU A 140 10.11 -4.93 6.22
C GLU A 140 10.24 -3.41 6.14
N VAL A 141 11.24 -2.93 5.43
CA VAL A 141 11.38 -1.52 5.05
C VAL A 141 10.57 -1.28 3.78
N ALA A 142 9.26 -1.10 3.94
CA ALA A 142 8.33 -0.95 2.84
C ALA A 142 8.19 0.50 2.38
N ARG A 143 8.27 0.76 1.07
CA ARG A 143 8.08 2.07 0.46
C ARG A 143 6.86 2.05 -0.45
N ARG A 144 5.90 2.94 -0.15
CA ARG A 144 4.68 3.03 -0.99
C ARG A 144 5.01 3.78 -2.28
N HIS A 145 5.07 3.09 -3.41
CA HIS A 145 5.41 3.67 -4.71
C HIS A 145 4.58 4.92 -5.07
N THR A 146 3.30 4.92 -4.74
CA THR A 146 2.37 6.04 -5.02
C THR A 146 2.60 7.28 -4.14
N SER A 147 3.52 7.25 -3.17
CA SER A 147 3.80 8.37 -2.28
C SER A 147 4.76 9.37 -2.94
N TYR A 148 4.51 10.66 -2.76
CA TYR A 148 5.42 11.74 -3.17
C TYR A 148 6.72 11.78 -2.36
N VAL A 149 6.70 11.23 -1.15
CA VAL A 149 7.82 11.21 -0.21
C VAL A 149 8.33 9.79 0.01
N LYS A 150 8.22 8.92 -1.00
CA LYS A 150 8.59 7.51 -0.91
C LYS A 150 10.05 7.29 -0.56
N GLU A 151 10.94 8.23 -0.96
CA GLU A 151 12.38 8.16 -0.68
C GLU A 151 12.69 8.42 0.81
N GLU A 152 11.99 9.40 1.43
CA GLU A 152 12.26 9.87 2.79
C GLU A 152 11.39 9.16 3.84
N ALA A 153 10.17 8.72 3.47
CA ALA A 153 9.17 8.21 4.41
C ALA A 153 8.73 6.77 4.08
N PRO A 154 9.46 5.75 4.56
CA PRO A 154 8.98 4.37 4.50
C PRO A 154 7.73 4.18 5.38
N LEU A 155 6.97 3.12 5.12
CA LEU A 155 5.89 2.70 6.00
C LEU A 155 6.44 2.34 7.39
N PRO A 156 5.62 2.44 8.45
CA PRO A 156 6.05 2.08 9.79
C PRO A 156 6.62 0.65 9.85
N GLY A 157 7.72 0.47 10.56
CA GLY A 157 8.29 -0.84 10.89
C GLY A 157 7.36 -1.65 11.78
N ARG A 158 7.85 -2.78 12.31
CA ARG A 158 7.06 -3.67 13.17
C ARG A 158 6.45 -2.94 14.35
N ASN A 159 5.14 -3.09 14.48
CA ASN A 159 4.35 -2.49 15.55
C ASN A 159 3.48 -3.55 16.23
N LEU A 160 3.56 -3.64 17.56
CA LEU A 160 2.73 -4.50 18.39
C LEU A 160 1.92 -3.62 19.34
N GLY A 161 0.65 -3.95 19.53
CA GLY A 161 -0.20 -3.15 20.41
C GLY A 161 -1.41 -3.90 20.95
N VAL A 162 -2.04 -3.25 21.91
CA VAL A 162 -3.32 -3.66 22.49
C VAL A 162 -4.31 -2.51 22.34
N LYS A 163 -5.52 -2.82 21.90
CA LYS A 163 -6.64 -1.88 21.84
C LYS A 163 -7.76 -2.39 22.76
N LEU A 164 -8.28 -1.50 23.56
CA LEU A 164 -9.44 -1.75 24.41
C LEU A 164 -10.60 -0.89 23.91
N TYR A 165 -11.77 -1.51 23.74
CA TYR A 165 -12.98 -0.82 23.37
C TYR A 165 -14.11 -1.24 24.32
N TYR A 166 -14.63 -0.27 25.09
CA TYR A 166 -15.68 -0.51 26.06
C TYR A 166 -17.00 0.08 25.56
N ARG A 167 -18.06 -0.74 25.61
CA ARG A 167 -19.44 -0.37 25.26
C ARG A 167 -20.33 -0.46 26.50
N LEU A 168 -21.12 0.60 26.74
CA LEU A 168 -22.15 0.68 27.80
C LEU A 168 -23.46 0.11 27.34
#